data_f7725e7ac9d83b71573eb32dcc130571
#
_entry.id   f7725e7ac9d83b71573eb32dcc130571
#
_cell.length_a   1.000
_cell.length_b   1.000
_cell.length_c   1.000
_cell.angle_alpha   90.00
_cell.angle_beta   90.00
_cell.angle_gamma   90.00
#
_symmetry.space_group_name_H-M   'P 1'
#
loop_
_entity.id
_entity.type
_entity.pdbx_description
1 polymer ?
#
loop_
_entity_poly.entity_id
_entity_poly.type
_entity_poly.pdbx_seq_one_letter_code
_entity_poly.pdbx_strand_id
1 'polypeptide(L)'
;MAMDARKQRILEAIVALYANDGEPVGSGLLANYFDMALSSATLRNEMAALTKLGLLEQPHTSAGRVPSAQGYRYYLDHLIDAPKSGTLPEKDRRRIDDLFAAMDAEPEKLVPAATRCLADMTGCSYHTAGAGSLHCPF
;
A
#
# COMPACT_ATOMS: atom_id res chain seq x y z
N MET A 1 -9.46 -3.46 23.17
CA MET A 1 -8.25 -2.65 22.96
C MET A 1 -8.54 -1.66 21.85
N ALA A 2 -8.50 -0.38 22.11
CA ALA A 2 -8.85 0.64 21.13
C ALA A 2 -7.63 1.04 20.30
N MET A 3 -7.86 1.45 19.05
CA MET A 3 -6.85 2.12 18.22
C MET A 3 -6.67 3.56 18.72
N ASP A 4 -5.53 3.82 19.33
CA ASP A 4 -5.11 5.18 19.69
C ASP A 4 -4.19 5.78 18.62
N ALA A 5 -3.95 7.09 18.70
CA ALA A 5 -3.13 7.82 17.73
C ALA A 5 -1.70 7.26 17.60
N ARG A 6 -1.16 6.68 18.68
CA ARG A 6 0.17 6.05 18.65
C ARG A 6 0.17 4.78 17.81
N LYS A 7 -0.82 3.90 18.01
CA LYS A 7 -0.97 2.67 17.22
C LYS A 7 -1.22 2.96 15.74
N GLN A 8 -2.01 4.00 15.45
CA GLN A 8 -2.24 4.46 14.08
C GLN A 8 -0.94 4.87 13.39
N ARG A 9 -0.14 5.71 14.03
CA ARG A 9 1.17 6.14 13.50
C ARG A 9 2.14 4.96 13.32
N ILE A 10 2.12 3.99 14.23
CA ILE A 10 2.97 2.79 14.13
C ILE A 10 2.52 1.91 12.97
N LEU A 11 1.22 1.70 12.80
CA LEU A 11 0.67 0.94 11.67
C LEU A 11 1.01 1.62 10.34
N GLU A 12 0.83 2.93 10.26
CA GLU A 12 1.18 3.74 9.08
C GLU A 12 2.67 3.59 8.72
N ALA A 13 3.57 3.71 9.69
CA ALA A 13 5.00 3.53 9.49
C ALA A 13 5.35 2.11 9.00
N ILE A 14 4.72 1.08 9.58
CA ILE A 14 4.96 -0.31 9.16
C ILE A 14 4.47 -0.54 7.73
N VAL A 15 3.30 0.00 7.36
CA VAL A 15 2.80 -0.09 5.98
C VAL A 15 3.77 0.60 5.01
N ALA A 16 4.23 1.81 5.33
CA ALA A 16 5.17 2.56 4.49
C ALA A 16 6.52 1.83 4.30
N LEU A 17 7.11 1.33 5.39
CA LEU A 17 8.38 0.59 5.34
C LEU A 17 8.24 -0.72 4.58
N TYR A 18 7.19 -1.48 4.84
CA TYR A 18 6.95 -2.74 4.16
C TYR A 18 6.65 -2.55 2.66
N ALA A 19 5.94 -1.49 2.29
CA ALA A 19 5.67 -1.17 0.90
C ALA A 19 6.95 -0.83 0.12
N ASN A 20 7.95 -0.20 0.76
CA ASN A 20 9.21 0.14 0.13
C ASN A 20 10.15 -1.07 -0.03
N ASP A 21 10.29 -1.87 1.02
CA ASP A 21 11.37 -2.86 1.11
C ASP A 21 10.87 -4.31 0.91
N GLY A 22 9.58 -4.56 1.11
CA GLY A 22 8.98 -5.91 1.05
C GLY A 22 9.42 -6.83 2.20
N GLU A 23 10.16 -6.30 3.18
CA GLU A 23 10.73 -7.06 4.29
C GLU A 23 9.95 -6.83 5.60
N PRO A 24 9.81 -7.86 6.46
CA PRO A 24 9.15 -7.69 7.75
C PRO A 24 9.82 -6.61 8.62
N VAL A 25 9.03 -5.70 9.16
CA VAL A 25 9.49 -4.55 9.93
C VAL A 25 9.81 -4.94 11.37
N GLY A 26 11.07 -4.83 11.77
CA GLY A 26 11.51 -5.02 13.15
C GLY A 26 11.39 -3.77 14.02
N SER A 27 11.32 -3.95 15.33
CA SER A 27 11.23 -2.82 16.28
C SER A 27 12.46 -1.89 16.25
N GLY A 28 13.62 -2.38 15.84
CA GLY A 28 14.83 -1.56 15.69
C GLY A 28 14.72 -0.62 14.47
N LEU A 29 14.29 -1.15 13.32
CA LEU A 29 14.07 -0.34 12.14
C LEU A 29 12.98 0.71 12.39
N LEU A 30 11.91 0.31 13.07
CA LEU A 30 10.82 1.21 13.42
C LEU A 30 11.26 2.31 14.42
N ALA A 31 12.15 1.99 15.36
CA ALA A 31 12.73 2.98 16.27
C ALA A 31 13.55 4.04 15.51
N ASN A 32 14.33 3.61 14.52
CA ASN A 32 15.08 4.53 13.65
C ASN A 32 14.12 5.40 12.83
N TYR A 33 13.05 4.84 12.32
CA TYR A 33 12.03 5.60 11.56
C TYR A 33 11.40 6.73 12.39
N PHE A 34 11.26 6.53 13.70
CA PHE A 34 10.76 7.54 14.65
C PHE A 34 11.87 8.36 15.31
N ASP A 35 13.07 8.42 14.74
CA ASP A 35 14.22 9.14 15.30
C ASP A 35 14.48 8.82 16.79
N MET A 36 14.30 7.55 17.18
CA MET A 36 14.44 7.06 18.54
C MET A 36 13.51 7.72 19.58
N ALA A 37 12.46 8.42 19.14
CA ALA A 37 11.48 9.02 20.04
C ALA A 37 10.69 7.98 20.85
N LEU A 38 10.66 6.73 20.39
CA LEU A 38 10.06 5.58 21.09
C LEU A 38 11.09 4.47 21.25
N SER A 39 11.15 3.87 22.46
CA SER A 39 12.05 2.75 22.70
C SER A 39 11.62 1.50 21.94
N SER A 40 12.60 0.66 21.53
CA SER A 40 12.31 -0.62 20.88
C SER A 40 11.41 -1.52 21.73
N ALA A 41 11.47 -1.44 23.06
CA ALA A 41 10.60 -2.20 23.96
C ALA A 41 9.15 -1.70 23.86
N THR A 42 8.93 -0.38 23.85
CA THR A 42 7.61 0.22 23.64
C THR A 42 7.04 -0.19 22.30
N LEU A 43 7.83 -0.09 21.22
CA LEU A 43 7.42 -0.47 19.87
C LEU A 43 7.04 -1.95 19.78
N ARG A 44 7.81 -2.86 20.41
CA ARG A 44 7.45 -4.28 20.49
C ARG A 44 6.09 -4.50 21.13
N ASN A 45 5.80 -3.82 22.22
CA ASN A 45 4.52 -3.93 22.91
C ASN A 45 3.36 -3.43 22.04
N GLU A 46 3.54 -2.30 21.35
CA GLU A 46 2.54 -1.77 20.45
C GLU A 46 2.34 -2.67 19.21
N MET A 47 3.42 -3.19 18.63
CA MET A 47 3.36 -4.15 17.52
C MET A 47 2.63 -5.44 17.93
N ALA A 48 2.88 -5.93 19.16
CA ALA A 48 2.17 -7.09 19.69
C ALA A 48 0.68 -6.79 19.90
N ALA A 49 0.34 -5.58 20.37
CA ALA A 49 -1.05 -5.15 20.49
C ALA A 49 -1.75 -5.06 19.13
N LEU A 50 -1.10 -4.49 18.12
CA LEU A 50 -1.61 -4.43 16.74
C LEU A 50 -1.79 -5.83 16.13
N THR A 51 -0.89 -6.77 16.46
CA THR A 51 -1.04 -8.18 16.05
C THR A 51 -2.27 -8.82 16.70
N LYS A 52 -2.52 -8.56 17.98
CA LYS A 52 -3.72 -9.04 18.68
C LYS A 52 -5.01 -8.46 18.10
N LEU A 53 -4.95 -7.24 17.58
CA LEU A 53 -6.07 -6.60 16.86
C LEU A 53 -6.26 -7.15 15.43
N GLY A 54 -5.39 -8.06 14.97
CA GLY A 54 -5.43 -8.62 13.62
C GLY A 54 -4.93 -7.66 12.53
N LEU A 55 -4.32 -6.53 12.89
CA LEU A 55 -3.84 -5.53 11.94
C LEU A 55 -2.41 -5.79 11.45
N LEU A 56 -1.64 -6.58 12.20
CA LEU A 56 -0.30 -7.04 11.83
C LEU A 56 -0.22 -8.56 11.94
N GLU A 57 0.68 -9.13 11.17
CA GLU A 57 1.03 -10.55 11.20
C GLU A 57 2.53 -10.71 11.45
N GLN A 58 2.89 -11.86 12.01
CA GLN A 58 4.29 -12.27 12.16
C GLN A 58 4.53 -13.49 11.27
N PRO A 59 5.24 -13.34 10.13
CA PRO A 59 5.46 -14.46 9.21
C PRO A 59 6.22 -15.63 9.85
N HIS A 60 7.19 -15.32 10.72
CA HIS A 60 8.01 -16.28 11.45
C HIS A 60 8.31 -15.79 12.85
N THR A 61 8.62 -16.71 13.77
CA THR A 61 8.86 -16.41 15.20
C THR A 61 9.97 -15.37 15.44
N SER A 62 11.00 -15.34 14.59
CA SER A 62 12.11 -14.39 14.65
C SER A 62 11.96 -13.18 13.73
N ALA A 63 10.93 -13.16 12.90
CA ALA A 63 10.70 -12.07 11.96
C ALA A 63 10.08 -10.85 12.65
N GLY A 64 10.18 -9.69 11.99
CA GLY A 64 9.41 -8.49 12.33
C GLY A 64 7.92 -8.70 12.12
N ARG A 65 7.22 -7.63 11.83
CA ARG A 65 5.78 -7.65 11.54
C ARG A 65 5.54 -7.17 10.12
N VAL A 66 4.50 -7.73 9.50
CA VAL A 66 3.97 -7.28 8.21
C VAL A 66 2.52 -6.84 8.39
N PRO A 67 2.01 -5.91 7.58
CA PRO A 67 0.60 -5.58 7.60
C PRO A 67 -0.25 -6.79 7.19
N SER A 68 -1.32 -7.07 7.92
CA SER A 68 -2.33 -8.05 7.49
C SER A 68 -3.26 -7.45 6.43
N ALA A 69 -4.08 -8.27 5.78
CA ALA A 69 -5.13 -7.77 4.89
C ALA A 69 -6.08 -6.79 5.61
N GLN A 70 -6.40 -7.06 6.88
CA GLN A 70 -7.21 -6.17 7.71
C GLN A 70 -6.45 -4.88 8.08
N GLY A 71 -5.14 -4.96 8.30
CA GLY A 71 -4.27 -3.81 8.55
C GLY A 71 -4.20 -2.87 7.35
N TYR A 72 -4.05 -3.40 6.14
CA TYR A 72 -4.12 -2.61 4.91
C TYR A 72 -5.48 -1.96 4.73
N ARG A 73 -6.57 -2.69 4.97
CA ARG A 73 -7.93 -2.13 4.88
C ARG A 73 -8.11 -0.97 5.87
N TYR A 74 -7.71 -1.17 7.12
CA TYR A 74 -7.77 -0.11 8.13
C TYR A 74 -6.96 1.12 7.71
N TYR A 75 -5.75 0.91 7.19
CA TYR A 75 -4.89 1.99 6.69
C TYR A 75 -5.57 2.79 5.57
N LEU A 76 -6.14 2.11 4.57
CA LEU A 76 -6.83 2.75 3.44
C LEU A 76 -8.09 3.51 3.87
N ASP A 77 -8.85 2.95 4.83
CA ASP A 77 -10.13 3.52 5.23
C ASP A 77 -9.99 4.67 6.24
N HIS A 78 -8.89 4.71 7.02
CA HIS A 78 -8.78 5.60 8.18
C HIS A 78 -7.50 6.42 8.28
N LEU A 79 -6.40 6.00 7.66
CA LEU A 79 -5.09 6.63 7.84
C LEU A 79 -4.57 7.33 6.58
N ILE A 80 -4.97 6.90 5.41
CA ILE A 80 -4.71 7.69 4.21
C ILE A 80 -5.70 8.86 4.22
N ASP A 81 -5.17 10.06 4.23
CA ASP A 81 -5.94 11.19 3.72
C ASP A 81 -6.30 10.86 2.28
N ALA A 82 -7.53 10.38 2.07
CA ALA A 82 -8.02 10.15 0.73
C ALA A 82 -7.66 11.40 -0.08
N PRO A 83 -6.94 11.26 -1.20
CA PRO A 83 -6.60 12.43 -1.99
C PRO A 83 -7.92 13.14 -2.25
N LYS A 84 -8.07 14.30 -1.62
CA LYS A 84 -9.24 15.16 -1.83
C LYS A 84 -9.35 15.27 -3.32
N SER A 85 -10.28 14.54 -3.90
CA SER A 85 -10.63 14.49 -5.32
C SER A 85 -9.71 15.36 -6.17
N GLY A 86 -8.45 14.94 -6.30
CA GLY A 86 -7.47 15.65 -7.09
C GLY A 86 -7.93 15.51 -8.52
N THR A 87 -8.26 16.61 -9.16
CA THR A 87 -8.43 16.65 -10.61
C THR A 87 -7.14 16.09 -11.19
N LEU A 88 -7.26 14.99 -11.93
CA LEU A 88 -6.13 14.45 -12.69
C LEU A 88 -5.49 15.59 -13.50
N PRO A 89 -4.16 15.64 -13.57
CA PRO A 89 -3.49 16.58 -14.46
C PRO A 89 -4.11 16.54 -15.85
N GLU A 90 -4.33 17.67 -16.47
CA GLU A 90 -5.02 17.78 -17.76
C GLU A 90 -4.40 16.86 -18.84
N LYS A 91 -3.07 16.67 -18.79
CA LYS A 91 -2.33 15.75 -19.65
C LYS A 91 -2.79 14.30 -19.49
N ASP A 92 -2.99 13.85 -18.25
CA ASP A 92 -3.38 12.48 -17.95
C ASP A 92 -4.85 12.27 -18.25
N ARG A 93 -5.69 13.27 -17.98
CA ARG A 93 -7.10 13.26 -18.35
C ARG A 93 -7.29 13.13 -19.86
N ARG A 94 -6.61 13.93 -20.67
CA ARG A 94 -6.66 13.84 -22.13
C ARG A 94 -6.22 12.48 -22.62
N ARG A 95 -5.15 11.94 -22.06
CA ARG A 95 -4.65 10.62 -22.43
C ARG A 95 -5.67 9.50 -22.16
N ILE A 96 -6.42 9.60 -21.06
CA ILE A 96 -7.50 8.68 -20.74
C ILE A 96 -8.66 8.88 -21.73
N ASP A 97 -9.06 10.13 -21.99
CA ASP A 97 -10.16 10.44 -22.91
C ASP A 97 -9.84 9.97 -24.35
N ASP A 98 -8.61 10.19 -24.82
CA ASP A 98 -8.13 9.72 -26.13
C ASP A 98 -8.13 8.19 -26.22
N LEU A 99 -7.72 7.51 -25.14
CA LEU A 99 -7.73 6.06 -25.05
C LEU A 99 -9.17 5.53 -25.17
N PHE A 100 -10.11 6.08 -24.41
CA PHE A 100 -11.51 5.68 -24.47
C PHE A 100 -12.17 6.03 -25.81
N ALA A 101 -11.81 7.16 -26.44
CA ALA A 101 -12.32 7.55 -27.75
C ALA A 101 -11.81 6.64 -28.88
N ALA A 102 -10.61 6.08 -28.75
CA ALA A 102 -10.01 5.16 -29.72
C ALA A 102 -10.44 3.70 -29.55
N MET A 103 -11.20 3.39 -28.50
CA MET A 103 -11.60 2.01 -28.19
C MET A 103 -12.76 1.55 -29.06
N ASP A 104 -12.52 0.45 -29.77
CA ASP A 104 -13.60 -0.46 -30.19
C ASP A 104 -14.23 -1.08 -28.90
N ALA A 105 -15.55 -1.25 -28.92
CA ALA A 105 -16.31 -1.80 -27.82
C ALA A 105 -16.00 -3.30 -27.51
N GLU A 106 -14.88 -3.83 -28.01
CA GLU A 106 -14.45 -5.20 -27.79
C GLU A 106 -13.70 -5.32 -26.44
N PRO A 107 -14.23 -6.03 -25.43
CA PRO A 107 -13.61 -6.17 -24.12
C PRO A 107 -12.18 -6.72 -24.16
N GLU A 108 -11.88 -7.59 -25.14
CA GLU A 108 -10.57 -8.22 -25.31
C GLU A 108 -9.46 -7.21 -25.65
N LYS A 109 -9.81 -6.12 -26.31
CA LYS A 109 -8.89 -5.02 -26.66
C LYS A 109 -8.87 -3.95 -25.57
N LEU A 110 -10.00 -3.74 -24.89
CA LEU A 110 -10.18 -2.74 -23.85
C LEU A 110 -9.28 -3.00 -22.63
N VAL A 111 -9.29 -4.23 -22.12
CA VAL A 111 -8.55 -4.58 -20.89
C VAL A 111 -7.04 -4.39 -21.06
N PRO A 112 -6.36 -4.91 -22.10
CA PRO A 112 -4.94 -4.66 -22.29
C PRO A 112 -4.59 -3.18 -22.47
N ALA A 113 -5.41 -2.41 -23.17
CA ALA A 113 -5.18 -1.00 -23.40
C ALA A 113 -5.31 -0.17 -22.12
N ALA A 114 -6.35 -0.43 -21.31
CA ALA A 114 -6.54 0.21 -20.01
C ALA A 114 -5.40 -0.16 -19.03
N THR A 115 -5.00 -1.43 -18.99
CA THR A 115 -3.89 -1.90 -18.15
C THR A 115 -2.57 -1.22 -18.52
N ARG A 116 -2.28 -1.07 -19.81
CA ARG A 116 -1.10 -0.36 -20.31
C ARG A 116 -1.12 1.12 -19.92
N CYS A 117 -2.25 1.78 -20.08
CA CYS A 117 -2.41 3.18 -19.72
C CYS A 117 -2.17 3.39 -18.21
N LEU A 118 -2.74 2.55 -17.35
CA LEU A 118 -2.54 2.60 -15.91
C LEU A 118 -1.07 2.34 -15.55
N ALA A 119 -0.42 1.35 -16.16
CA ALA A 119 0.99 1.06 -15.93
C ALA A 119 1.88 2.26 -16.30
N ASP A 120 1.64 2.87 -17.44
CA ASP A 120 2.39 4.06 -17.88
C ASP A 120 2.17 5.27 -16.98
N MET A 121 0.96 5.44 -16.42
CA MET A 121 0.63 6.57 -15.54
C MET A 121 1.19 6.38 -14.13
N THR A 122 1.25 5.15 -13.64
CA THR A 122 1.68 4.82 -12.27
C THR A 122 3.15 4.43 -12.19
N GLY A 123 3.82 4.20 -13.32
CA GLY A 123 5.18 3.64 -13.37
C GLY A 123 5.25 2.15 -13.04
N CYS A 124 4.10 1.47 -12.92
CA CYS A 124 4.05 0.04 -12.63
C CYS A 124 4.31 -0.79 -13.88
N SER A 125 4.96 -1.94 -13.72
CA SER A 125 5.09 -2.94 -14.79
C SER A 125 3.77 -3.71 -14.95
N TYR A 126 3.45 -4.12 -16.16
CA TYR A 126 2.35 -5.05 -16.41
C TYR A 126 2.84 -6.26 -17.22
N HIS A 127 2.29 -7.41 -16.92
CA HIS A 127 2.52 -8.63 -17.68
C HIS A 127 1.21 -9.09 -18.34
N THR A 128 1.24 -9.28 -19.64
CA THR A 128 0.11 -9.83 -20.38
C THR A 128 0.20 -11.36 -20.40
N ALA A 129 0.08 -12.01 -19.27
CA ALA A 129 -0.11 -13.45 -19.19
C ALA A 129 -1.61 -13.72 -19.00
N GLY A 130 -2.33 -13.84 -20.10
CA GLY A 130 -3.63 -14.51 -20.18
C GLY A 130 -4.84 -13.90 -19.47
N ALA A 131 -4.68 -12.96 -18.58
CA ALA A 131 -5.68 -12.06 -18.00
C ALA A 131 -4.86 -10.99 -17.27
N GLY A 132 -4.89 -9.77 -17.80
CA GLY A 132 -3.99 -8.69 -17.36
C GLY A 132 -3.98 -8.50 -15.85
N SER A 133 -2.93 -8.94 -15.19
CA SER A 133 -2.68 -8.61 -13.80
C SER A 133 -1.66 -7.48 -13.73
N LEU A 134 -2.02 -6.42 -13.06
CA LEU A 134 -1.11 -5.33 -12.70
C LEU A 134 -0.17 -5.84 -11.62
N HIS A 135 1.13 -5.83 -11.91
CA HIS A 135 2.14 -6.02 -10.88
C HIS A 135 2.80 -4.65 -10.65
N CYS A 136 2.53 -4.05 -9.50
CA CYS A 136 3.30 -2.92 -9.01
C CYS A 136 4.56 -3.45 -8.34
N PRO A 137 5.76 -3.06 -8.77
CA PRO A 137 6.95 -3.21 -7.94
C PRO A 137 6.84 -2.15 -6.84
N PHE A 138 6.47 -2.57 -5.65
CA PHE A 138 6.72 -1.80 -4.44
C PHE A 138 8.11 -2.15 -3.92
#